data_a6ae23f1d7abaef761e7fe3c0ab1eeea
#
_entry.id   a6ae23f1d7abaef761e7fe3c0ab1eeea
#
_cell.length_a   1.000
_cell.length_b   1.000
_cell.length_c   1.000
_cell.angle_alpha   90.00
_cell.angle_beta   90.00
_cell.angle_gamma   90.00
#
_symmetry.space_group_name_H-M   'P 1'
#
loop_
_entity.id
_entity.type
_entity.pdbx_description
1 polymer ?
#
loop_
_entity_poly.entity_id
_entity_poly.type
_entity_poly.pdbx_seq_one_letter_code
_entity_poly.pdbx_strand_id
1 'polypeptide(L)'
;MFAGTGSLGLEAISRGASFVYFAEKNRKMCEELYKTTIKLNIKNQSEVMAVDSLKFPFEKKIEKPLDIVFIDPPFRLNYLKKAFSLIIDKDLITDKSIICTEIEKEKKVEEIFSEWNMIKSKISGQSRYCLLQKK
;
A
#
# COMPACT_ATOMS: atom_id res chain seq x y z
N MET A 1 -0.76 2.61 0.81
CA MET A 1 -0.58 3.30 2.12
C MET A 1 0.86 3.74 2.22
N PHE A 2 1.14 4.90 2.85
CA PHE A 2 2.49 5.51 2.90
C PHE A 2 3.04 5.79 1.49
N ALA A 3 2.27 6.50 0.69
CA ALA A 3 2.51 6.59 -0.75
C ALA A 3 3.83 7.27 -1.15
N GLY A 4 4.36 8.16 -0.31
CA GLY A 4 5.59 8.88 -0.62
C GLY A 4 5.51 9.62 -1.93
N THR A 5 6.44 9.35 -2.84
CA THR A 5 6.44 9.91 -4.21
C THR A 5 5.35 9.32 -5.11
N GLY A 6 4.66 8.27 -4.66
CA GLY A 6 3.62 7.59 -5.42
C GLY A 6 4.12 6.61 -6.47
N SER A 7 5.40 6.29 -6.50
CA SER A 7 6.01 5.46 -7.55
C SER A 7 5.31 4.11 -7.76
N LEU A 8 4.96 3.40 -6.69
CA LEU A 8 4.28 2.10 -6.77
C LEU A 8 2.87 2.23 -7.37
N GLY A 9 2.10 3.22 -6.93
CA GLY A 9 0.75 3.45 -7.46
C GLY A 9 0.75 3.98 -8.90
N LEU A 10 1.70 4.84 -9.25
CA LEU A 10 1.90 5.32 -10.62
C LEU A 10 2.27 4.16 -11.56
N GLU A 11 3.14 3.26 -11.12
CA GLU A 11 3.48 2.05 -11.86
C GLU A 11 2.25 1.12 -12.01
N ALA A 12 1.43 0.99 -10.97
CA ALA A 12 0.20 0.21 -11.06
C ALA A 12 -0.74 0.76 -12.13
N ILE A 13 -0.93 2.08 -12.22
CA ILE A 13 -1.72 2.72 -13.28
C ILE A 13 -1.12 2.42 -14.65
N SER A 14 0.19 2.56 -14.81
CA SER A 14 0.87 2.29 -16.09
C SER A 14 0.71 0.84 -16.56
N ARG A 15 0.45 -0.08 -15.63
CA ARG A 15 0.20 -1.51 -15.87
C ARG A 15 -1.27 -1.87 -15.95
N GLY A 16 -2.17 -0.90 -15.96
CA GLY A 16 -3.60 -1.11 -16.20
C GLY A 16 -4.48 -1.11 -14.96
N ALA A 17 -4.01 -0.66 -13.80
CA ALA A 17 -4.90 -0.41 -12.67
C ALA A 17 -5.94 0.64 -13.05
N SER A 18 -7.21 0.34 -12.83
CA SER A 18 -8.33 1.21 -13.20
C SER A 18 -8.39 2.47 -12.33
N PHE A 19 -8.05 2.32 -11.05
CA PHE A 19 -8.05 3.42 -10.08
C PHE A 19 -7.05 3.17 -8.95
N VAL A 20 -6.38 4.23 -8.46
CA VAL A 20 -5.43 4.15 -7.35
C VAL A 20 -5.70 5.22 -6.30
N TYR A 21 -5.85 4.81 -5.06
CA TYR A 21 -5.85 5.70 -3.89
C TYR A 21 -4.43 5.84 -3.33
N PHE A 22 -3.94 7.06 -3.28
CA PHE A 22 -2.67 7.38 -2.64
C PHE A 22 -2.92 7.98 -1.26
N ALA A 23 -2.47 7.32 -0.20
CA ALA A 23 -2.55 7.83 1.16
C ALA A 23 -1.15 8.21 1.65
N GLU A 24 -0.92 9.50 1.87
CA GLU A 24 0.35 10.07 2.32
C GLU A 24 0.10 11.16 3.35
N LYS A 25 0.87 11.15 4.43
CA LYS A 25 0.73 12.12 5.53
C LYS A 25 1.41 13.45 5.23
N ASN A 26 2.49 13.44 4.48
CA ASN A 26 3.27 14.63 4.16
C ASN A 26 2.56 15.43 3.06
N ARG A 27 2.01 16.59 3.43
CA ARG A 27 1.26 17.45 2.52
C ARG A 27 2.05 17.90 1.30
N LYS A 28 3.35 18.22 1.47
CA LYS A 28 4.20 18.62 0.36
C LYS A 28 4.36 17.49 -0.66
N MET A 29 4.54 16.26 -0.19
CA MET A 29 4.59 15.10 -1.07
C MET A 29 3.26 14.87 -1.78
N CYS A 30 2.13 15.06 -1.09
CA CYS A 30 0.81 14.99 -1.71
C CYS A 30 0.62 16.02 -2.82
N GLU A 31 1.06 17.26 -2.62
CA GLU A 31 0.99 18.32 -3.62
C GLU A 31 1.82 17.97 -4.86
N GLU A 32 3.05 17.49 -4.69
CA GLU A 32 3.92 17.08 -5.80
C GLU A 32 3.34 15.87 -6.55
N LEU A 33 2.81 14.89 -5.81
CA LEU A 33 2.15 13.73 -6.40
C LEU A 33 0.89 14.16 -7.18
N TYR A 34 0.08 15.05 -6.64
CA TYR A 34 -1.09 15.59 -7.34
C TYR A 34 -0.72 16.30 -8.64
N LYS A 35 0.32 17.15 -8.63
CA LYS A 35 0.86 17.76 -9.86
C LYS A 35 1.29 16.70 -10.87
N THR A 36 1.91 15.64 -10.41
CA THR A 36 2.32 14.51 -11.25
C THR A 36 1.11 13.82 -11.89
N THR A 37 0.01 13.60 -11.16
CA THR A 37 -1.20 13.00 -11.74
C THR A 37 -1.83 13.86 -12.83
N ILE A 38 -1.77 15.19 -12.68
CA ILE A 38 -2.22 16.14 -13.71
C ILE A 38 -1.31 16.06 -14.93
N LYS A 39 0.01 16.13 -14.74
CA LYS A 39 1.01 16.09 -15.81
C LYS A 39 0.92 14.80 -16.65
N LEU A 40 0.64 13.68 -16.00
CA LEU A 40 0.49 12.37 -16.65
C LEU A 40 -0.92 12.11 -17.18
N ASN A 41 -1.85 13.06 -17.02
CA ASN A 41 -3.25 12.95 -17.43
C ASN A 41 -3.99 11.74 -16.81
N ILE A 42 -3.68 11.42 -15.55
CA ILE A 42 -4.27 10.29 -14.81
C ILE A 42 -5.11 10.72 -13.60
N LYS A 43 -5.46 12.00 -13.53
CA LYS A 43 -6.28 12.56 -12.42
C LYS A 43 -7.60 11.80 -12.22
N ASN A 44 -8.22 11.35 -13.30
CA ASN A 44 -9.49 10.60 -13.25
C ASN A 44 -9.32 9.11 -12.85
N GLN A 45 -8.08 8.64 -12.77
CA GLN A 45 -7.71 7.27 -12.38
C GLN A 45 -7.03 7.24 -11.01
N SER A 46 -7.03 8.37 -10.29
CA SER A 46 -6.30 8.45 -9.02
C SER A 46 -6.90 9.45 -8.06
N GLU A 47 -6.72 9.21 -6.78
CA GLU A 47 -7.01 10.16 -5.72
C GLU A 47 -5.84 10.25 -4.75
N VAL A 48 -5.35 11.47 -4.52
CA VAL A 48 -4.27 11.75 -3.57
C VAL A 48 -4.89 12.28 -2.27
N MET A 49 -4.72 11.54 -1.20
CA MET A 49 -5.26 11.86 0.12
C MET A 49 -4.12 12.25 1.08
N ALA A 50 -4.16 13.48 1.59
CA ALA A 50 -3.22 13.98 2.61
C ALA A 50 -3.66 13.50 3.99
N VAL A 51 -3.42 12.22 4.31
CA VAL A 51 -3.93 11.54 5.51
C VAL A 51 -2.88 10.65 6.17
N ASP A 52 -3.01 10.48 7.48
CA ASP A 52 -2.26 9.45 8.19
C ASP A 52 -2.89 8.07 7.90
N SER A 53 -2.16 7.21 7.19
CA SER A 53 -2.64 5.89 6.78
C SER A 53 -3.08 4.98 7.93
N LEU A 54 -2.62 5.22 9.16
CA LEU A 54 -2.99 4.41 10.32
C LEU A 54 -4.20 4.94 11.09
N LYS A 55 -4.72 6.11 10.73
CA LYS A 55 -5.81 6.80 11.44
C LYS A 55 -7.01 7.11 10.56
N PHE A 56 -6.82 7.12 9.26
CA PHE A 56 -7.86 7.51 8.32
C PHE A 56 -8.94 6.41 8.19
N PRO A 57 -10.22 6.76 8.25
CA PRO A 57 -11.32 5.81 8.13
C PRO A 57 -11.56 5.45 6.65
N PHE A 58 -10.69 4.61 6.09
CA PHE A 58 -10.74 4.23 4.67
C PHE A 58 -12.07 3.59 4.27
N GLU A 59 -12.72 2.87 5.17
CA GLU A 59 -14.04 2.24 4.95
C GLU A 59 -15.16 3.25 4.65
N LYS A 60 -14.97 4.52 5.00
CA LYS A 60 -15.90 5.61 4.65
C LYS A 60 -15.66 6.19 3.26
N LYS A 61 -14.53 5.86 2.66
CA LYS A 61 -14.08 6.42 1.39
C LYS A 61 -14.03 5.38 0.29
N ILE A 62 -13.59 4.17 0.63
CA ILE A 62 -13.39 3.05 -0.30
C ILE A 62 -14.63 2.16 -0.21
N GLU A 63 -15.44 2.20 -1.25
CA GLU A 63 -16.73 1.49 -1.29
C GLU A 63 -16.61 0.00 -1.64
N LYS A 64 -15.52 -0.39 -2.26
CA LYS A 64 -15.29 -1.77 -2.71
C LYS A 64 -13.93 -2.27 -2.24
N PRO A 65 -13.80 -3.54 -1.90
CA PRO A 65 -12.50 -4.11 -1.54
C PRO A 65 -11.47 -3.86 -2.63
N LEU A 66 -10.22 -3.63 -2.21
CA LEU A 66 -9.09 -3.37 -3.07
C LEU A 66 -8.49 -4.68 -3.58
N ASP A 67 -8.14 -4.74 -4.86
CA ASP A 67 -7.47 -5.91 -5.44
C ASP A 67 -6.00 -5.99 -5.00
N ILE A 68 -5.34 -4.83 -4.89
CA ILE A 68 -3.93 -4.73 -4.50
C ILE A 68 -3.76 -3.61 -3.47
N VAL A 69 -3.02 -3.89 -2.40
CA VAL A 69 -2.62 -2.88 -1.41
C VAL A 69 -1.11 -2.84 -1.28
N PHE A 70 -0.52 -1.70 -1.58
CA PHE A 70 0.89 -1.41 -1.28
C PHE A 70 1.00 -0.85 0.14
N ILE A 71 1.78 -1.50 0.98
CA ILE A 71 2.05 -1.08 2.36
C ILE A 71 3.57 -0.95 2.51
N ASP A 72 4.06 0.28 2.45
CA ASP A 72 5.49 0.60 2.53
C ASP A 72 5.73 1.65 3.63
N PRO A 73 5.58 1.27 4.91
CA PRO A 73 5.81 2.18 6.03
C PRO A 73 7.31 2.46 6.19
N PRO A 74 7.70 3.59 6.76
CA PRO A 74 9.08 3.76 7.22
C PRO A 74 9.43 2.59 8.15
N PHE A 75 10.66 2.03 8.02
CA PHE A 75 11.15 0.78 8.63
C PHE A 75 10.81 0.62 10.13
N ARG A 76 9.53 0.43 10.43
CA ARG A 76 8.98 0.20 11.77
C ARG A 76 7.95 -0.92 11.70
N LEU A 77 8.33 -2.08 12.17
CA LEU A 77 7.48 -3.28 12.19
C LEU A 77 6.09 -3.02 12.82
N ASN A 78 6.02 -2.14 13.83
CA ASN A 78 4.75 -1.79 14.46
C ASN A 78 3.79 -1.07 13.51
N TYR A 79 4.28 -0.27 12.56
CA TYR A 79 3.44 0.38 11.56
C TYR A 79 2.88 -0.63 10.57
N LEU A 80 3.72 -1.59 10.17
CA LEU A 80 3.30 -2.66 9.27
C LEU A 80 2.17 -3.49 9.90
N LYS A 81 2.35 -3.97 11.14
CA LYS A 81 1.32 -4.74 11.85
C LYS A 81 0.01 -3.97 11.99
N LYS A 82 0.07 -2.69 12.36
CA LYS A 82 -1.12 -1.82 12.46
C LYS A 82 -1.81 -1.64 11.11
N ALA A 83 -1.05 -1.48 10.02
CA ALA A 83 -1.62 -1.34 8.68
C ALA A 83 -2.34 -2.63 8.25
N PHE A 84 -1.76 -3.80 8.52
CA PHE A 84 -2.39 -5.09 8.24
C PHE A 84 -3.69 -5.28 9.04
N SER A 85 -3.68 -5.01 10.36
CA SER A 85 -4.91 -5.07 11.16
C SER A 85 -5.97 -4.14 10.60
N LEU A 86 -5.60 -2.91 10.26
CA LEU A 86 -6.55 -1.91 9.74
C LEU A 86 -7.24 -2.38 8.45
N ILE A 87 -6.50 -2.91 7.47
CA ILE A 87 -7.10 -3.34 6.21
C ILE A 87 -8.01 -4.57 6.36
N ILE A 88 -7.74 -5.42 7.36
CA ILE A 88 -8.57 -6.59 7.69
C ILE A 88 -9.81 -6.14 8.46
N ASP A 89 -9.64 -5.40 9.56
CA ASP A 89 -10.71 -4.99 10.47
C ASP A 89 -11.76 -4.08 9.80
N LYS A 90 -11.36 -3.44 8.70
CA LYS A 90 -12.21 -2.52 7.92
C LYS A 90 -12.73 -3.11 6.61
N ASP A 91 -12.56 -4.42 6.42
CA ASP A 91 -13.01 -5.14 5.22
C ASP A 91 -12.54 -4.50 3.90
N LEU A 92 -11.33 -3.89 3.91
CA LEU A 92 -10.76 -3.22 2.74
C LEU A 92 -10.20 -4.20 1.71
N ILE A 93 -10.11 -5.46 2.06
CA ILE A 93 -9.56 -6.53 1.22
C ILE A 93 -10.43 -7.80 1.28
N THR A 94 -10.24 -8.66 0.30
CA THR A 94 -10.80 -10.03 0.26
C THR A 94 -9.68 -11.06 0.33
N ASP A 95 -10.03 -12.33 0.36
CA ASP A 95 -9.12 -13.48 0.23
C ASP A 95 -8.37 -13.51 -1.12
N LYS A 96 -8.88 -12.81 -2.14
CA LYS A 96 -8.24 -12.67 -3.46
C LYS A 96 -7.27 -11.50 -3.57
N SER A 97 -7.31 -10.59 -2.61
CA SER A 97 -6.46 -9.40 -2.62
C SER A 97 -4.99 -9.72 -2.41
N ILE A 98 -4.13 -8.97 -3.07
CA ILE A 98 -2.66 -9.08 -2.94
C ILE A 98 -2.13 -7.90 -2.13
N ILE A 99 -1.39 -8.21 -1.07
CA ILE A 99 -0.66 -7.21 -0.32
C ILE A 99 0.80 -7.20 -0.75
N CYS A 100 1.28 -6.03 -1.16
CA CYS A 100 2.68 -5.81 -1.50
C CYS A 100 3.33 -5.02 -0.38
N THR A 101 4.37 -5.56 0.25
CA THR A 101 5.07 -4.86 1.34
C THR A 101 6.56 -5.08 1.29
N GLU A 102 7.29 -4.18 1.94
CA GLU A 102 8.73 -4.23 2.13
C GLU A 102 9.05 -4.40 3.62
N ILE A 103 10.01 -5.26 3.91
CA ILE A 103 10.56 -5.47 5.25
C ILE A 103 12.09 -5.51 5.19
N GLU A 104 12.74 -5.33 6.32
CA GLU A 104 14.19 -5.56 6.46
C GLU A 104 14.51 -7.02 6.16
N LYS A 105 15.57 -7.29 5.38
CA LYS A 105 15.92 -8.64 4.90
C LYS A 105 16.18 -9.65 6.04
N GLU A 106 16.67 -9.17 7.17
CA GLU A 106 17.00 -9.97 8.36
C GLU A 106 15.77 -10.44 9.13
N LYS A 107 14.60 -9.80 8.90
CA LYS A 107 13.36 -10.18 9.59
C LYS A 107 12.87 -11.55 9.11
N LYS A 108 12.42 -12.34 10.05
CA LYS A 108 11.82 -13.64 9.75
C LYS A 108 10.39 -13.45 9.26
N VAL A 109 10.19 -13.76 8.02
CA VAL A 109 8.91 -13.56 7.32
C VAL A 109 7.80 -14.36 7.98
N GLU A 110 8.08 -15.58 8.40
CA GLU A 110 7.16 -16.50 9.02
C GLU A 110 6.64 -15.99 10.37
N GLU A 111 7.47 -15.26 11.12
CA GLU A 111 7.08 -14.64 12.39
C GLU A 111 6.17 -13.42 12.21
N ILE A 112 6.31 -12.72 11.07
CA ILE A 112 5.54 -11.51 10.77
C ILE A 112 4.21 -11.83 10.11
N PHE A 113 4.21 -12.82 9.20
CA PHE A 113 3.12 -13.12 8.29
C PHE A 113 2.61 -14.57 8.43
N SER A 114 2.64 -15.14 9.64
CA SER A 114 2.22 -16.52 9.90
C SER A 114 0.80 -16.86 9.42
N GLU A 115 -0.09 -15.85 9.40
CA GLU A 115 -1.49 -15.99 8.96
C GLU A 115 -1.69 -15.66 7.47
N TRP A 116 -0.60 -15.44 6.73
CA TRP A 116 -0.62 -15.05 5.34
C TRP A 116 0.09 -16.09 4.47
N ASN A 117 -0.43 -16.31 3.28
CA ASN A 117 0.26 -17.06 2.23
C ASN A 117 1.27 -16.14 1.55
N MET A 118 2.56 -16.49 1.62
CA MET A 118 3.61 -15.83 0.84
C MET A 118 3.55 -16.33 -0.60
N ILE A 119 3.06 -15.50 -1.53
CA ILE A 119 3.03 -15.84 -2.96
C ILE A 119 4.42 -15.73 -3.56
N LYS A 120 5.15 -14.68 -3.22
CA LYS A 120 6.49 -14.41 -3.74
C LYS A 120 7.27 -13.51 -2.79
N SER A 121 8.59 -13.73 -2.72
CA SER A 121 9.49 -12.76 -2.10
C SER A 121 10.76 -12.60 -2.92
N LYS A 122 11.36 -11.40 -2.81
CA LYS A 122 12.64 -11.07 -3.45
C LYS A 122 13.45 -10.19 -2.52
N ILE A 123 14.75 -10.49 -2.37
CA ILE A 123 15.67 -9.64 -1.64
C ILE A 123 16.40 -8.73 -2.63
N SER A 124 16.50 -7.46 -2.28
CA SER A 124 17.30 -6.47 -3.00
C SER A 124 17.94 -5.51 -1.98
N GLY A 125 19.26 -5.47 -1.95
CA GLY A 125 19.99 -4.69 -0.94
C GLY A 125 19.69 -5.16 0.48
N GLN A 126 19.18 -4.27 1.31
CA GLN A 126 18.80 -4.52 2.71
C GLN A 126 17.31 -4.82 2.89
N SER A 127 16.57 -4.87 1.78
CA SER A 127 15.12 -5.01 1.78
C SER A 127 14.68 -6.36 1.22
N ARG A 128 13.59 -6.87 1.78
CA ARG A 128 12.83 -8.00 1.27
C ARG A 128 11.45 -7.52 0.85
N TYR A 129 11.13 -7.66 -0.41
CA TYR A 129 9.82 -7.39 -0.99
C TYR A 129 8.98 -8.66 -0.92
N CYS A 130 7.76 -8.53 -0.43
CA CYS A 130 6.84 -9.65 -0.22
C CYS A 130 5.52 -9.41 -0.94
N LEU A 131 5.00 -10.42 -1.62
CA LEU A 131 3.63 -10.51 -2.09
C LEU A 131 2.89 -11.51 -1.23
N LEU A 132 1.83 -11.06 -0.59
CA LEU A 132 1.06 -11.82 0.40
C LEU A 132 -0.40 -11.88 0.01
N GLN A 133 -1.06 -12.97 0.36
CA GLN A 133 -2.49 -13.17 0.21
C GLN A 133 -3.04 -13.74 1.52
N LYS A 134 -4.26 -13.38 1.89
CA LYS A 134 -4.91 -13.93 3.08
C LYS A 134 -5.09 -15.45 2.93
N LYS A 135 -4.87 -16.19 4.02
CA LYS A 135 -5.15 -17.63 4.08
C LYS A 135 -6.64 -17.91 4.08
#